data_dab9cf225a7ef472c11fc6cb4abfcb55
#
_entry.id   dab9cf225a7ef472c11fc6cb4abfcb55
#
_cell.length_a   1.000
_cell.length_b   1.000
_cell.length_c   1.000
_cell.angle_alpha   90.00
_cell.angle_beta   90.00
_cell.angle_gamma   90.00
#
_symmetry.space_group_name_H-M   'P 1'
#
loop_
_entity.id
_entity.type
_entity.pdbx_description
1 polymer ?
#
loop_
_entity_poly.entity_id
_entity_poly.type
_entity_poly.pdbx_seq_one_letter_code
_entity_poly.pdbx_strand_id
1 'polypeptide(L)'
;KESKDLYADQNDVVSSPPFANVQPGQRQLIRLMRVSPVASGQEKSYRIVIDEIPAAQPTKQTDKSSAGLNMRMRYVLPLFIYGQGAQPLKLESSVEPIRTALSWSLSGQNLCINNAGNQHARLSNVYWSTSAGKPQVEQTQGLLGYVLAKRRVCFPTSGRAANASGMRLFAKLTDNSQAVEIPAAR
;
A
#
# COMPACT_ATOMS: atom_id res chain seq x y z
N LYS A 1 -12.98 -15.04 2.16
CA LYS A 1 -13.57 -14.30 1.02
C LYS A 1 -12.46 -13.51 0.39
N GLU A 2 -12.04 -13.89 -0.81
CA GLU A 2 -11.11 -13.08 -1.61
C GLU A 2 -11.77 -11.72 -1.84
N SER A 3 -11.06 -10.68 -1.47
CA SER A 3 -11.46 -9.30 -1.76
C SER A 3 -11.31 -9.12 -3.26
N LYS A 4 -12.42 -9.10 -3.99
CA LYS A 4 -12.41 -8.83 -5.43
C LYS A 4 -12.03 -7.36 -5.63
N ASP A 5 -10.91 -7.11 -6.28
CA ASP A 5 -10.53 -5.75 -6.66
C ASP A 5 -11.58 -5.18 -7.62
N LEU A 6 -12.17 -4.06 -7.23
CA LEU A 6 -13.10 -3.32 -8.07
C LEU A 6 -12.33 -2.18 -8.73
N TYR A 7 -12.35 -2.15 -10.05
CA TYR A 7 -11.78 -1.06 -10.84
C TYR A 7 -12.91 -0.18 -11.37
N ALA A 8 -12.67 1.12 -11.38
CA ALA A 8 -13.55 2.11 -11.96
C ALA A 8 -12.77 2.97 -12.96
N ASP A 9 -13.41 3.36 -14.03
CA ASP A 9 -12.84 4.30 -14.99
C ASP A 9 -12.54 5.63 -14.30
N GLN A 10 -11.43 6.24 -14.66
CA GLN A 10 -10.99 7.51 -14.11
C GLN A 10 -10.37 8.37 -15.21
N ASN A 11 -10.56 9.69 -15.12
CA ASN A 11 -10.00 10.69 -16.03
C ASN A 11 -9.04 11.67 -15.34
N ASP A 12 -8.59 11.35 -14.14
CA ASP A 12 -7.74 12.24 -13.34
C ASP A 12 -6.26 12.12 -13.70
N VAL A 13 -5.85 10.92 -14.16
CA VAL A 13 -4.45 10.60 -14.48
C VAL A 13 -4.40 9.80 -15.78
N VAL A 14 -3.54 10.21 -16.69
CA VAL A 14 -3.29 9.50 -17.94
C VAL A 14 -1.82 9.07 -18.03
N SER A 15 -1.58 7.92 -18.65
CA SER A 15 -0.23 7.38 -18.90
C SER A 15 0.17 7.63 -20.36
N SER A 16 1.45 7.90 -20.59
CA SER A 16 2.02 8.05 -21.94
C SER A 16 3.42 7.44 -22.01
N PRO A 17 3.66 6.48 -22.91
CA PRO A 17 2.67 5.76 -23.73
C PRO A 17 1.83 4.80 -22.89
N PRO A 18 0.56 4.49 -23.29
CA PRO A 18 -0.28 3.52 -22.58
C PRO A 18 0.14 2.07 -22.85
N PHE A 19 0.83 1.84 -23.95
CA PHE A 19 1.38 0.55 -24.36
C PHE A 19 2.82 0.72 -24.82
N ALA A 20 3.66 -0.27 -24.54
CA ALA A 20 5.04 -0.28 -24.99
C ALA A 20 5.50 -1.70 -25.28
N ASN A 21 6.34 -1.87 -26.29
CA ASN A 21 7.07 -3.10 -26.55
C ASN A 21 8.51 -2.89 -26.05
N VAL A 22 8.89 -3.61 -25.01
CA VAL A 22 10.21 -3.48 -24.36
C VAL A 22 11.01 -4.72 -24.64
N GLN A 23 12.12 -4.57 -25.36
CA GLN A 23 13.02 -5.70 -25.64
C GLN A 23 13.84 -6.09 -24.39
N PRO A 24 14.31 -7.33 -24.31
CA PRO A 24 15.15 -7.77 -23.19
C PRO A 24 16.34 -6.82 -22.94
N GLY A 25 16.53 -6.43 -21.69
CA GLY A 25 17.58 -5.50 -21.28
C GLY A 25 17.31 -4.02 -21.56
N GLN A 26 16.21 -3.68 -22.21
CA GLN A 26 15.84 -2.29 -22.48
C GLN A 26 14.96 -1.67 -21.39
N ARG A 27 14.94 -0.34 -21.36
CA ARG A 27 14.13 0.44 -20.41
C ARG A 27 13.11 1.25 -21.18
N GLN A 28 11.89 1.32 -20.63
CA GLN A 28 10.81 2.17 -21.13
C GLN A 28 10.40 3.17 -20.05
N LEU A 29 10.41 4.45 -20.40
CA LEU A 29 9.86 5.51 -19.57
C LEU A 29 8.36 5.66 -19.88
N ILE A 30 7.54 5.57 -18.85
CA ILE A 30 6.11 5.88 -18.92
C ILE A 30 5.87 7.13 -18.07
N ARG A 31 5.31 8.17 -18.68
CA ARG A 31 4.93 9.40 -17.99
C ARG A 31 3.50 9.30 -17.49
N LEU A 32 3.30 9.71 -16.24
CA LEU A 32 1.97 9.86 -15.65
C LEU A 32 1.67 11.35 -15.59
N MET A 33 0.58 11.76 -16.23
CA MET A 33 0.16 13.16 -16.28
C MET A 33 -1.14 13.33 -15.51
N ARG A 34 -1.14 14.26 -14.57
CA ARG A 34 -2.35 14.65 -13.86
C ARG A 34 -3.16 15.58 -14.77
N VAL A 35 -4.40 15.22 -15.03
CA VAL A 35 -5.36 15.97 -15.85
C VAL A 35 -6.31 16.80 -14.98
N SER A 36 -6.75 16.23 -13.85
CA SER A 36 -7.68 16.89 -12.93
C SER A 36 -6.97 17.44 -11.69
N PRO A 37 -7.36 18.59 -11.16
CA PRO A 37 -6.78 19.13 -9.93
C PRO A 37 -7.19 18.29 -8.72
N VAL A 38 -6.34 18.29 -7.70
CA VAL A 38 -6.64 17.78 -6.36
C VAL A 38 -6.91 18.97 -5.45
N ALA A 39 -7.95 18.91 -4.64
CA ALA A 39 -8.29 19.98 -3.70
C ALA A 39 -7.12 20.27 -2.74
N SER A 40 -6.98 21.53 -2.35
CA SER A 40 -5.93 22.00 -1.44
C SER A 40 -5.95 21.20 -0.14
N GLY A 41 -4.78 20.81 0.36
CA GLY A 41 -4.61 20.05 1.59
C GLY A 41 -5.09 18.59 1.54
N GLN A 42 -5.52 18.11 0.38
CA GLN A 42 -6.02 16.75 0.20
C GLN A 42 -5.07 15.87 -0.61
N GLU A 43 -5.25 14.57 -0.46
CA GLU A 43 -4.60 13.52 -1.22
C GLU A 43 -5.66 12.70 -1.96
N LYS A 44 -5.38 12.38 -3.24
CA LYS A 44 -6.09 11.33 -4.00
C LYS A 44 -5.18 10.13 -4.18
N SER A 45 -5.74 8.94 -4.04
CA SER A 45 -5.01 7.69 -4.14
C SER A 45 -5.51 6.85 -5.32
N TYR A 46 -4.57 6.29 -6.07
CA TYR A 46 -4.80 5.44 -7.24
C TYR A 46 -3.91 4.20 -7.16
N ARG A 47 -4.18 3.25 -8.04
CA ARG A 47 -3.29 2.12 -8.32
C ARG A 47 -2.86 2.17 -9.78
N ILE A 48 -1.57 2.06 -10.02
CA ILE A 48 -1.02 1.83 -11.34
C ILE A 48 -0.98 0.33 -11.53
N VAL A 49 -1.65 -0.17 -12.55
CA VAL A 49 -1.61 -1.58 -12.94
C VAL A 49 -0.78 -1.68 -14.20
N ILE A 50 0.26 -2.50 -14.18
CA ILE A 50 1.11 -2.78 -15.32
C ILE A 50 0.95 -4.26 -15.64
N ASP A 51 0.34 -4.55 -16.77
CA ASP A 51 0.07 -5.91 -17.23
C ASP A 51 0.97 -6.27 -18.40
N GLU A 52 1.54 -7.45 -18.34
CA GLU A 52 2.17 -8.07 -19.49
C GLU A 52 1.10 -8.54 -20.49
N ILE A 53 1.16 -8.01 -21.70
CA ILE A 53 0.29 -8.44 -22.80
C ILE A 53 1.03 -9.55 -23.56
N PRO A 54 0.51 -10.80 -23.57
CA PRO A 54 1.18 -11.89 -24.26
C PRO A 54 1.23 -11.60 -25.77
N ALA A 55 2.40 -11.83 -26.37
CA ALA A 55 2.48 -11.89 -27.82
C ALA A 55 1.58 -13.04 -28.32
N ALA A 56 0.83 -12.80 -29.39
CA ALA A 56 0.10 -13.86 -30.05
C ALA A 56 1.09 -14.95 -30.46
N GLN A 57 0.98 -16.12 -29.84
CA GLN A 57 1.81 -17.25 -30.27
C GLN A 57 1.34 -17.67 -31.65
N PRO A 58 2.23 -17.74 -32.64
CA PRO A 58 1.89 -18.39 -33.88
C PRO A 58 1.53 -19.84 -33.56
N THR A 59 0.35 -20.28 -33.95
CA THR A 59 -0.11 -21.66 -33.86
C THR A 59 0.72 -22.53 -34.77
N LYS A 60 1.96 -22.83 -34.43
CA LYS A 60 2.69 -23.96 -34.95
C LYS A 60 2.48 -25.12 -34.00
N GLN A 61 1.47 -25.92 -34.31
CA GLN A 61 1.40 -27.30 -33.88
C GLN A 61 2.65 -28.02 -34.43
N THR A 62 3.65 -28.20 -33.62
CA THR A 62 4.67 -29.20 -33.82
C THR A 62 5.08 -29.78 -32.48
N ASP A 63 4.62 -31.00 -32.29
CA ASP A 63 5.21 -32.09 -31.50
C ASP A 63 5.57 -31.90 -30.03
N LYS A 64 4.72 -32.60 -29.23
CA LYS A 64 5.11 -33.49 -28.12
C LYS A 64 6.07 -32.95 -27.04
N SER A 65 5.50 -32.77 -25.86
CA SER A 65 6.16 -32.92 -24.55
C SER A 65 7.26 -31.92 -24.18
N SER A 66 6.96 -30.61 -24.25
CA SER A 66 7.58 -29.67 -23.35
C SER A 66 6.48 -28.98 -22.50
N ALA A 67 6.42 -29.28 -21.22
CA ALA A 67 5.58 -28.58 -20.28
C ALA A 67 6.11 -27.13 -20.15
N GLY A 68 5.70 -26.26 -21.07
CA GLY A 68 6.05 -24.84 -21.04
C GLY A 68 5.24 -24.14 -19.94
N LEU A 69 5.91 -23.62 -18.92
CA LEU A 69 5.27 -22.75 -17.94
C LEU A 69 5.04 -21.37 -18.58
N ASN A 70 3.77 -21.00 -18.79
CA ASN A 70 3.41 -19.68 -19.31
C ASN A 70 3.07 -18.78 -18.14
N MET A 71 4.02 -17.94 -17.71
CA MET A 71 3.83 -16.97 -16.62
C MET A 71 3.49 -15.59 -17.19
N ARG A 72 2.51 -14.94 -16.58
CA ARG A 72 2.19 -13.52 -16.86
C ARG A 72 2.46 -12.70 -15.62
N MET A 73 3.08 -11.57 -15.82
CA MET A 73 3.39 -10.66 -14.72
C MET A 73 2.39 -9.50 -14.68
N ARG A 74 1.89 -9.22 -13.48
CA ARG A 74 1.11 -8.03 -13.16
C ARG A 74 1.74 -7.30 -12.00
N TYR A 75 2.02 -6.03 -12.18
CA TYR A 75 2.50 -5.16 -11.12
C TYR A 75 1.38 -4.20 -10.71
N VAL A 76 1.19 -4.05 -9.41
CA VAL A 76 0.23 -3.10 -8.84
C VAL A 76 0.96 -2.17 -7.89
N LEU A 77 1.07 -0.90 -8.26
CA LEU A 77 1.81 0.11 -7.52
C LEU A 77 0.86 1.17 -6.97
N PRO A 78 1.00 1.61 -5.71
CA PRO A 78 0.24 2.74 -5.22
C PRO A 78 0.74 4.04 -5.87
N LEU A 79 -0.21 4.93 -6.20
CA LEU A 79 0.05 6.29 -6.64
C LEU A 79 -0.74 7.26 -5.79
N PHE A 80 -0.04 8.22 -5.19
CA PHE A 80 -0.63 9.29 -4.39
C PHE A 80 -0.39 10.63 -5.07
N ILE A 81 -1.44 11.43 -5.21
CA ILE A 81 -1.39 12.75 -5.81
C ILE A 81 -1.86 13.77 -4.79
N TYR A 82 -1.04 14.80 -4.60
CA TYR A 82 -1.22 15.81 -3.56
C TYR A 82 -1.75 17.11 -4.15
N GLY A 83 -2.74 17.69 -3.47
CA GLY A 83 -3.21 19.04 -3.70
C GLY A 83 -2.24 20.08 -3.13
N GLN A 84 -2.47 21.33 -3.44
CA GLN A 84 -1.66 22.43 -2.93
C GLN A 84 -1.62 22.40 -1.38
N GLY A 85 -0.42 22.54 -0.80
CA GLY A 85 -0.23 22.48 0.65
C GLY A 85 -0.15 21.09 1.26
N ALA A 86 -0.55 20.02 0.54
CA ALA A 86 -0.26 18.66 0.92
C ALA A 86 1.07 18.22 0.29
N GLN A 87 1.91 17.53 1.03
CA GLN A 87 3.21 17.05 0.55
C GLN A 87 3.43 15.61 0.95
N PRO A 88 4.10 14.80 0.09
CA PRO A 88 4.49 13.46 0.48
C PRO A 88 5.39 13.51 1.73
N LEU A 89 5.28 12.49 2.58
CA LEU A 89 6.26 12.29 3.63
C LEU A 89 7.64 12.11 2.99
N LYS A 90 8.52 13.08 3.22
CA LYS A 90 9.93 12.92 2.90
C LYS A 90 10.56 11.98 3.92
N LEU A 91 11.59 11.25 3.51
CA LEU A 91 12.31 10.29 4.36
C LEU A 91 12.82 10.90 5.68
N GLU A 92 13.06 12.20 5.70
CA GLU A 92 13.56 12.97 6.84
C GLU A 92 12.48 13.79 7.56
N SER A 93 11.23 13.73 7.09
CA SER A 93 10.13 14.47 7.69
C SER A 93 9.66 13.82 8.97
N SER A 94 9.21 14.62 9.92
CA SER A 94 8.52 14.12 11.11
C SER A 94 7.29 13.31 10.71
N VAL A 95 7.18 12.10 11.24
CA VAL A 95 5.99 11.24 11.07
C VAL A 95 4.86 11.63 12.03
N GLU A 96 5.10 12.60 12.90
CA GLU A 96 4.20 13.00 13.98
C GLU A 96 2.81 13.44 13.48
N PRO A 97 2.66 14.25 12.41
CA PRO A 97 1.33 14.64 11.93
C PRO A 97 0.48 13.46 11.47
N ILE A 98 1.12 12.41 10.93
CA ILE A 98 0.40 11.18 10.54
C ILE A 98 0.11 10.35 11.78
N ARG A 99 1.09 10.14 12.65
CA ARG A 99 0.94 9.38 13.87
C ARG A 99 -0.24 9.88 14.73
N THR A 100 -0.33 11.18 14.94
CA THR A 100 -1.41 11.80 15.76
C THR A 100 -2.80 11.68 15.13
N ALA A 101 -2.87 11.46 13.82
CA ALA A 101 -4.12 11.23 13.11
C ALA A 101 -4.56 9.76 13.11
N LEU A 102 -3.69 8.84 13.57
CA LEU A 102 -4.00 7.41 13.63
C LEU A 102 -4.56 7.02 14.99
N SER A 103 -5.44 6.03 14.98
CA SER A 103 -5.84 5.30 16.18
C SER A 103 -6.12 3.85 15.83
N TRP A 104 -5.96 2.95 16.81
CA TRP A 104 -6.25 1.55 16.60
C TRP A 104 -7.31 1.01 17.56
N SER A 105 -7.99 -0.05 17.15
CA SER A 105 -8.90 -0.84 17.98
C SER A 105 -8.87 -2.30 17.55
N LEU A 106 -9.24 -3.21 18.43
CA LEU A 106 -9.50 -4.59 18.07
C LEU A 106 -10.99 -4.78 17.80
N SER A 107 -11.31 -5.52 16.75
CA SER A 107 -12.68 -5.91 16.39
C SER A 107 -12.68 -7.41 16.08
N GLY A 108 -13.07 -8.23 17.03
CA GLY A 108 -12.88 -9.67 16.96
C GLY A 108 -11.42 -10.04 16.76
N GLN A 109 -11.12 -10.79 15.70
CA GLN A 109 -9.75 -11.16 15.33
C GLN A 109 -9.10 -10.19 14.33
N ASN A 110 -9.51 -8.93 14.32
CA ASN A 110 -8.95 -7.93 13.42
C ASN A 110 -8.39 -6.75 14.19
N LEU A 111 -7.19 -6.33 13.77
CA LEU A 111 -6.61 -5.04 14.11
C LEU A 111 -7.18 -3.99 13.15
N CYS A 112 -7.96 -3.07 13.66
CA CYS A 112 -8.54 -1.98 12.87
C CYS A 112 -7.77 -0.69 13.15
N ILE A 113 -7.29 -0.04 12.09
CA ILE A 113 -6.62 1.25 12.14
C ILE A 113 -7.53 2.28 11.51
N ASN A 114 -7.79 3.36 12.23
CA ASN A 114 -8.51 4.53 11.75
C ASN A 114 -7.51 5.65 11.45
N ASN A 115 -7.66 6.28 10.30
CA ASN A 115 -6.87 7.45 9.90
C ASN A 115 -7.80 8.65 9.77
N ALA A 116 -7.76 9.55 10.72
CA ALA A 116 -8.50 10.82 10.71
C ALA A 116 -7.76 11.93 9.94
N GLY A 117 -6.54 11.67 9.42
CA GLY A 117 -5.71 12.61 8.69
C GLY A 117 -6.14 12.84 7.25
N ASN A 118 -5.45 13.75 6.58
CA ASN A 118 -5.68 14.11 5.17
C ASN A 118 -4.70 13.41 4.21
N GLN A 119 -3.82 12.57 4.72
CA GLN A 119 -2.84 11.80 3.96
C GLN A 119 -2.91 10.33 4.38
N HIS A 120 -2.50 9.44 3.48
CA HIS A 120 -2.40 8.02 3.81
C HIS A 120 -1.33 7.76 4.88
N ALA A 121 -1.52 6.69 5.60
CA ALA A 121 -0.49 6.11 6.47
C ALA A 121 -0.04 4.77 5.89
N ARG A 122 1.26 4.60 5.70
CA ARG A 122 1.88 3.32 5.39
C ARG A 122 2.26 2.65 6.71
N LEU A 123 1.82 1.42 6.90
CA LEU A 123 2.10 0.65 8.11
C LEU A 123 3.02 -0.52 7.77
N SER A 124 4.19 -0.55 8.39
CA SER A 124 5.12 -1.66 8.26
C SER A 124 5.77 -1.99 9.60
N ASN A 125 6.29 -3.22 9.73
CA ASN A 125 6.91 -3.72 10.96
C ASN A 125 6.03 -3.43 12.17
N VAL A 126 4.77 -3.88 12.10
CA VAL A 126 3.75 -3.63 13.13
C VAL A 126 3.89 -4.67 14.24
N TYR A 127 3.93 -4.22 15.48
CA TYR A 127 4.08 -5.09 16.64
C TYR A 127 3.45 -4.51 17.91
N TRP A 128 3.18 -5.37 18.84
CA TRP A 128 2.73 -5.05 20.19
C TRP A 128 3.90 -5.12 21.16
N SER A 129 3.96 -4.16 22.07
CA SER A 129 4.99 -4.14 23.11
C SER A 129 4.62 -3.23 24.27
N THR A 130 5.31 -3.40 25.37
CA THR A 130 5.29 -2.44 26.49
C THR A 130 6.24 -1.27 26.27
N SER A 131 7.22 -1.40 25.35
CA SER A 131 8.20 -0.35 25.03
C SER A 131 8.57 -0.35 23.55
N ALA A 132 8.93 0.82 23.01
CA ALA A 132 9.38 0.97 21.65
C ALA A 132 10.68 0.18 21.38
N GLY A 133 10.80 -0.33 20.13
CA GLY A 133 12.02 -1.00 19.66
C GLY A 133 12.23 -2.43 20.18
N LYS A 134 11.33 -2.96 20.99
CA LYS A 134 11.39 -4.33 21.53
C LYS A 134 10.10 -5.09 21.23
N PRO A 135 9.92 -5.65 20.02
CA PRO A 135 8.73 -6.42 19.67
C PRO A 135 8.51 -7.59 20.64
N GLN A 136 7.31 -7.70 21.21
CA GLN A 136 6.89 -8.82 22.05
C GLN A 136 5.90 -9.72 21.33
N VAL A 137 4.96 -9.12 20.58
CA VAL A 137 4.02 -9.82 19.71
C VAL A 137 4.06 -9.18 18.35
N GLU A 138 4.53 -9.89 17.33
CA GLU A 138 4.60 -9.39 15.97
C GLU A 138 3.26 -9.55 15.27
N GLN A 139 2.79 -8.48 14.61
CA GLN A 139 1.69 -8.49 13.68
C GLN A 139 2.21 -8.75 12.26
N THR A 140 3.28 -8.06 11.86
CA THR A 140 3.97 -8.26 10.59
C THR A 140 5.39 -7.69 10.61
N GLN A 141 6.32 -8.36 9.93
CA GLN A 141 7.72 -7.90 9.76
C GLN A 141 7.90 -7.02 8.51
N GLY A 142 6.94 -6.99 7.62
CA GLY A 142 7.00 -6.22 6.38
C GLY A 142 5.89 -5.19 6.31
N LEU A 143 5.46 -4.89 5.10
CA LEU A 143 4.33 -4.03 4.83
C LEU A 143 3.03 -4.72 5.28
N LEU A 144 2.34 -4.12 6.26
CA LEU A 144 0.97 -4.51 6.62
C LEU A 144 -0.03 -3.97 5.60
N GLY A 145 0.13 -2.72 5.20
CA GLY A 145 -0.74 -2.07 4.23
C GLY A 145 -0.77 -0.55 4.35
N TYR A 146 -1.71 0.04 3.64
CA TYR A 146 -1.98 1.47 3.65
C TYR A 146 -3.35 1.74 4.25
N VAL A 147 -3.44 2.77 5.09
CA VAL A 147 -4.71 3.32 5.58
C VAL A 147 -4.88 4.69 4.96
N LEU A 148 -5.76 4.80 3.97
CA LEU A 148 -5.99 6.03 3.22
C LEU A 148 -6.54 7.13 4.11
N ALA A 149 -6.43 8.38 3.65
CA ALA A 149 -6.99 9.55 4.33
C ALA A 149 -8.47 9.37 4.64
N LYS A 150 -8.89 9.69 5.87
CA LYS A 150 -10.28 9.60 6.33
C LYS A 150 -10.89 8.20 6.21
N ARG A 151 -10.06 7.14 6.31
CA ARG A 151 -10.52 5.75 6.20
C ARG A 151 -10.13 4.94 7.43
N ARG A 152 -10.93 3.89 7.64
CA ARG A 152 -10.66 2.81 8.58
C ARG A 152 -10.41 1.53 7.78
N VAL A 153 -9.35 0.80 8.14
CA VAL A 153 -9.01 -0.49 7.54
C VAL A 153 -8.78 -1.50 8.65
N CYS A 154 -9.29 -2.71 8.48
CA CYS A 154 -9.09 -3.80 9.42
C CYS A 154 -8.25 -4.89 8.77
N PHE A 155 -7.22 -5.32 9.48
CA PHE A 155 -6.29 -6.37 9.08
C PHE A 155 -6.49 -7.58 9.98
N PRO A 156 -6.52 -8.81 9.43
CA PRO A 156 -6.56 -10.01 10.25
C PRO A 156 -5.36 -10.03 11.22
N THR A 157 -5.60 -10.30 12.48
CA THR A 157 -4.50 -10.51 13.43
C THR A 157 -3.99 -11.95 13.33
N SER A 158 -2.66 -12.12 13.43
CA SER A 158 -2.13 -13.43 13.81
C SER A 158 -2.71 -13.74 15.19
N GLY A 159 -3.28 -14.92 15.45
CA GLY A 159 -4.01 -15.28 16.69
C GLY A 159 -3.29 -14.99 18.02
N ARG A 160 -2.07 -14.44 17.99
CA ARG A 160 -1.27 -13.94 19.12
C ARG A 160 -1.71 -12.57 19.64
N ALA A 161 -2.52 -11.81 18.88
CA ALA A 161 -3.00 -10.49 19.35
C ALA A 161 -3.93 -10.59 20.58
N ALA A 162 -4.52 -11.75 20.85
CA ALA A 162 -5.26 -12.00 22.08
C ALA A 162 -4.38 -11.85 23.34
N ASN A 163 -3.06 -12.01 23.20
CA ASN A 163 -2.08 -11.87 24.29
C ASN A 163 -1.54 -10.42 24.42
N ALA A 164 -2.04 -9.47 23.62
CA ALA A 164 -1.58 -8.09 23.63
C ALA A 164 -2.30 -7.19 24.66
N SER A 165 -3.04 -7.78 25.60
CA SER A 165 -3.70 -7.02 26.68
C SER A 165 -2.68 -6.19 27.48
N GLY A 166 -2.92 -4.88 27.60
CA GLY A 166 -2.01 -3.95 28.28
C GLY A 166 -0.77 -3.54 27.46
N MET A 167 -0.61 -4.03 26.23
CA MET A 167 0.46 -3.61 25.32
C MET A 167 0.03 -2.43 24.45
N ARG A 168 1.01 -1.71 23.91
CA ARG A 168 0.87 -0.61 22.98
C ARG A 168 1.19 -1.10 21.57
N LEU A 169 0.56 -0.52 20.56
CA LEU A 169 0.81 -0.82 19.16
C LEU A 169 1.89 0.10 18.62
N PHE A 170 2.89 -0.47 17.96
CA PHE A 170 3.96 0.25 17.28
C PHE A 170 4.00 -0.11 15.80
N ALA A 171 4.33 0.86 14.97
CA ALA A 171 4.51 0.68 13.52
C ALA A 171 5.56 1.64 12.97
N LYS A 172 6.23 1.24 11.90
CA LYS A 172 6.99 2.16 11.05
C LYS A 172 6.02 2.79 10.03
N LEU A 173 6.08 4.11 9.91
CA LEU A 173 5.24 4.88 8.98
C LEU A 173 5.98 5.26 7.69
N THR A 174 7.32 5.15 7.69
CA THR A 174 8.19 5.25 6.51
C THR A 174 9.25 4.16 6.55
N ASP A 175 9.94 3.91 5.44
CA ASP A 175 10.99 2.88 5.40
C ASP A 175 12.16 3.17 6.33
N ASN A 176 12.49 4.44 6.51
CA ASN A 176 13.65 4.88 7.30
C ASN A 176 13.27 5.39 8.71
N SER A 177 11.98 5.44 9.07
CA SER A 177 11.59 5.85 10.41
C SER A 177 11.82 4.74 11.44
N GLN A 178 12.03 5.14 12.67
CA GLN A 178 11.82 4.22 13.79
C GLN A 178 10.33 3.91 13.94
N ALA A 179 10.04 2.79 14.60
CA ALA A 179 8.66 2.46 14.93
C ALA A 179 8.13 3.46 15.98
N VAL A 180 6.96 4.01 15.70
CA VAL A 180 6.26 4.95 16.58
C VAL A 180 5.00 4.31 17.16
N GLU A 181 4.61 4.72 18.33
CA GLU A 181 3.37 4.28 18.97
C GLU A 181 2.17 4.86 18.25
N ILE A 182 1.20 3.99 17.92
CA ILE A 182 -0.12 4.39 17.45
C ILE A 182 -1.07 4.34 18.66
N PRO A 183 -1.77 5.43 19.00
CA PRO A 183 -2.66 5.45 20.15
C PRO A 183 -3.87 4.52 19.97
N ALA A 184 -4.35 3.95 21.06
CA ALA A 184 -5.62 3.23 21.08
C ALA A 184 -6.79 4.21 20.83
N ALA A 185 -7.82 3.75 20.12
CA ALA A 185 -9.08 4.51 20.01
C ALA A 185 -9.72 4.61 21.41
N ARG A 186 -10.19 5.80 21.73
CA ARG A 186 -10.95 6.07 22.96
C ARG A 186 -12.38 5.59 22.84
#